data_2026472c2c707d525ce97202e857dc5b
#
_entry.id   2026472c2c707d525ce97202e857dc5b
#
_cell.length_a   1.000
_cell.length_b   1.000
_cell.length_c   1.000
_cell.angle_alpha   90.00
_cell.angle_beta   90.00
_cell.angle_gamma   90.00
#
_symmetry.space_group_name_H-M   'P 1'
#
loop_
_entity.id
_entity.type
_entity.pdbx_description
1 polymer ?
#
loop_
_entity_poly.entity_id
_entity_poly.type
_entity_poly.pdbx_seq_one_letter_code
_entity_poly.pdbx_strand_id
1 'polypeptide(L)'
;MKRRLNTKPLPSALLAAVIAWACAACHEVAHLPDSAGFGPNPTLPTPDPPFIPTVNIAPAKGWPDGATPVAAPGTTVHALAQELDHPRWLYVLPNGDVLVAETDAPSKPDDNKGVKGWITKMVMKEAGSGDHSANRITLLRDADGHGVAVIRTVFLEGLNSPFGMVLIGNQLYVADTDAVLRFDYLEGETHLTGRGTKVIDLPAGPINHHWTKNLIATADGTHLYVTVGSNSNEGENGVDAEADRAAVWEVNLADGSHRIFASGLRNPNGLAWEPRTGALWTAVNERDELGSDLVPDYMTALKDGAFYGWPYSYYGQHVDTRIKPQRPDLVARAIAPDYALGSHTASLGLAYLDSSPLLPMFHDGMFVGQHGSWNRRPRSGYKVIFVPFANGRPHGLPVDVLTGFLSPNGDAYGRPVGVALDKGGALLVADDVGNAVWRVTASSPAPAAQ
;
A
#
# COMPACT_ATOMS: atom_id res chain seq x y z
N MET A 1 -67.06 24.33 4.68
CA MET A 1 -66.76 23.69 3.39
C MET A 1 -65.27 23.33 3.34
N LYS A 2 -64.90 22.09 3.72
CA LYS A 2 -63.48 21.61 3.71
C LYS A 2 -63.26 20.81 2.41
N ARG A 3 -62.48 21.35 1.48
CA ARG A 3 -62.03 20.61 0.26
C ARG A 3 -61.00 19.56 0.67
N ARG A 4 -61.31 18.28 0.48
CA ARG A 4 -60.35 17.17 0.53
C ARG A 4 -59.56 17.16 -0.77
N LEU A 5 -58.23 17.32 -0.66
CA LEU A 5 -57.31 17.06 -1.77
C LEU A 5 -57.18 15.53 -1.94
N ASN A 6 -57.64 15.05 -3.09
CA ASN A 6 -57.62 13.65 -3.49
C ASN A 6 -56.27 13.37 -4.15
N THR A 7 -55.26 12.96 -3.41
CA THR A 7 -53.98 12.50 -3.94
C THR A 7 -54.14 11.05 -4.40
N LYS A 8 -54.19 10.84 -5.73
CA LYS A 8 -54.14 9.48 -6.29
C LYS A 8 -52.73 8.90 -6.02
N PRO A 9 -52.60 7.66 -5.50
CA PRO A 9 -51.32 7.03 -5.39
C PRO A 9 -50.72 6.77 -6.78
N LEU A 10 -49.44 7.08 -6.97
CA LEU A 10 -48.70 6.69 -8.17
C LEU A 10 -48.75 5.15 -8.30
N PRO A 11 -48.93 4.61 -9.51
CA PRO A 11 -48.96 3.18 -9.71
C PRO A 11 -47.61 2.57 -9.31
N SER A 12 -47.65 1.54 -8.47
CA SER A 12 -46.51 0.82 -7.92
C SER A 12 -45.50 0.34 -8.99
N ALA A 13 -46.00 0.12 -10.22
CA ALA A 13 -45.16 -0.21 -11.38
C ALA A 13 -44.24 0.94 -11.83
N LEU A 14 -44.67 2.19 -11.70
CA LEU A 14 -43.82 3.35 -12.04
C LEU A 14 -42.72 3.56 -11.00
N LEU A 15 -43.01 3.34 -9.73
CA LEU A 15 -42.06 3.43 -8.66
C LEU A 15 -41.01 2.30 -8.77
N ALA A 16 -41.43 1.07 -9.08
CA ALA A 16 -40.57 -0.06 -9.33
C ALA A 16 -39.68 0.14 -10.58
N ALA A 17 -40.23 0.72 -11.65
CA ALA A 17 -39.47 1.04 -12.85
C ALA A 17 -38.43 2.16 -12.62
N VAL A 18 -38.76 3.18 -11.82
CA VAL A 18 -37.85 4.27 -11.47
C VAL A 18 -36.73 3.73 -10.55
N ILE A 19 -37.05 2.85 -9.60
CA ILE A 19 -36.05 2.20 -8.74
C ILE A 19 -35.15 1.26 -9.57
N ALA A 20 -35.73 0.47 -10.49
CA ALA A 20 -34.94 -0.41 -11.36
C ALA A 20 -34.06 0.39 -12.34
N TRP A 21 -34.54 1.54 -12.85
CA TRP A 21 -33.78 2.43 -13.70
C TRP A 21 -32.65 3.16 -12.90
N ALA A 22 -32.94 3.60 -11.70
CA ALA A 22 -31.94 4.16 -10.79
C ALA A 22 -30.86 3.14 -10.41
N CYS A 23 -31.22 1.87 -10.19
CA CYS A 23 -30.25 0.81 -9.93
C CYS A 23 -29.42 0.43 -11.17
N ALA A 24 -29.95 0.51 -12.37
CA ALA A 24 -29.22 0.24 -13.62
C ALA A 24 -28.30 1.40 -14.05
N ALA A 25 -28.62 2.63 -13.68
CA ALA A 25 -27.86 3.83 -14.04
C ALA A 25 -26.70 4.14 -13.09
N CYS A 26 -26.49 3.35 -12.01
CA CYS A 26 -25.55 3.69 -10.92
C CYS A 26 -24.31 2.79 -10.84
N HIS A 27 -23.96 2.04 -11.88
CA HIS A 27 -22.79 1.16 -11.85
C HIS A 27 -21.75 1.64 -12.88
N GLU A 28 -20.91 2.59 -12.45
CA GLU A 28 -19.71 2.93 -13.21
C GLU A 28 -18.76 1.71 -13.18
N VAL A 29 -18.22 1.36 -14.35
CA VAL A 29 -17.30 0.23 -14.57
C VAL A 29 -16.10 0.68 -15.38
N ALA A 30 -14.98 0.00 -15.25
CA ALA A 30 -13.83 0.22 -16.13
C ALA A 30 -14.17 -0.10 -17.59
N HIS A 31 -13.73 0.76 -18.48
CA HIS A 31 -13.94 0.63 -19.93
C HIS A 31 -12.66 0.23 -20.67
N LEU A 32 -11.51 0.49 -20.06
CA LEU A 32 -10.20 0.15 -20.63
C LEU A 32 -9.75 -1.25 -20.18
N PRO A 33 -8.98 -1.97 -20.99
CA PRO A 33 -8.32 -3.18 -20.53
C PRO A 33 -7.33 -2.85 -19.41
N ASP A 34 -7.14 -3.76 -18.46
CA ASP A 34 -6.26 -3.53 -17.30
C ASP A 34 -4.85 -3.10 -17.72
N SER A 35 -4.33 -3.65 -18.84
CA SER A 35 -3.01 -3.30 -19.38
C SER A 35 -2.86 -1.82 -19.75
N ALA A 36 -3.95 -1.11 -20.03
CA ALA A 36 -3.90 0.31 -20.39
C ALA A 36 -3.46 1.21 -19.22
N GLY A 37 -3.68 0.76 -17.98
CA GLY A 37 -3.28 1.47 -16.76
C GLY A 37 -1.88 1.12 -16.27
N PHE A 38 -1.09 0.33 -17.01
CA PHE A 38 0.26 -0.09 -16.62
C PHE A 38 1.33 0.47 -17.57
N GLY A 39 2.54 0.58 -17.03
CA GLY A 39 3.71 0.90 -17.84
C GLY A 39 4.14 2.37 -17.78
N PRO A 40 5.19 2.73 -18.56
CA PRO A 40 5.73 4.09 -18.54
C PRO A 40 4.84 5.11 -19.28
N ASN A 41 3.90 4.63 -20.10
CA ASN A 41 2.99 5.48 -20.89
C ASN A 41 1.56 4.94 -20.79
N PRO A 42 0.90 5.06 -19.62
CA PRO A 42 -0.47 4.58 -19.45
C PRO A 42 -1.47 5.38 -20.26
N THR A 43 -2.59 4.78 -20.62
CA THR A 43 -3.74 5.51 -21.16
C THR A 43 -4.51 6.17 -20.02
N LEU A 44 -4.61 7.49 -20.05
CA LEU A 44 -5.37 8.27 -19.08
C LEU A 44 -6.66 8.79 -19.75
N PRO A 45 -7.83 8.19 -19.48
CA PRO A 45 -9.09 8.66 -20.05
C PRO A 45 -9.54 10.00 -19.43
N THR A 46 -10.54 10.60 -20.00
CA THR A 46 -11.23 11.73 -19.35
C THR A 46 -11.88 11.26 -18.04
N PRO A 47 -11.78 12.04 -16.94
CA PRO A 47 -12.47 11.72 -15.70
C PRO A 47 -13.97 11.49 -15.90
N ASP A 48 -14.49 10.41 -15.36
CA ASP A 48 -15.90 10.05 -15.35
C ASP A 48 -16.35 9.75 -13.91
N PRO A 49 -16.42 10.78 -13.05
CA PRO A 49 -16.77 10.61 -11.65
C PRO A 49 -18.22 10.15 -11.51
N PRO A 50 -18.50 9.00 -10.86
CA PRO A 50 -19.86 8.54 -10.65
C PRO A 50 -20.62 9.47 -9.71
N PHE A 51 -21.92 9.66 -9.95
CA PHE A 51 -22.78 10.45 -9.06
C PHE A 51 -22.86 9.87 -7.64
N ILE A 52 -22.80 8.55 -7.52
CA ILE A 52 -22.65 7.83 -6.26
C ILE A 52 -21.30 7.11 -6.32
N PRO A 53 -20.39 7.34 -5.34
CA PRO A 53 -19.09 6.69 -5.34
C PRO A 53 -19.21 5.18 -5.50
N THR A 54 -18.41 4.61 -6.39
CA THR A 54 -18.33 3.16 -6.59
C THR A 54 -17.79 2.51 -5.34
N VAL A 55 -18.52 1.55 -4.79
CA VAL A 55 -18.07 0.69 -3.68
C VAL A 55 -18.11 -0.75 -4.16
N ASN A 56 -16.98 -1.45 -4.11
CA ASN A 56 -16.84 -2.84 -4.57
C ASN A 56 -15.79 -3.58 -3.74
N ILE A 57 -15.96 -3.56 -2.43
CA ILE A 57 -15.04 -4.21 -1.49
C ILE A 57 -15.11 -5.73 -1.65
N ALA A 58 -13.95 -6.39 -1.50
CA ALA A 58 -13.87 -7.82 -1.30
C ALA A 58 -13.95 -8.11 0.21
N PRO A 59 -15.00 -8.82 0.69
CA PRO A 59 -15.10 -9.19 2.08
C PRO A 59 -13.88 -10.00 2.54
N ALA A 60 -13.28 -9.63 3.68
CA ALA A 60 -12.15 -10.34 4.26
C ALA A 60 -12.61 -11.69 4.83
N LYS A 61 -12.03 -12.80 4.34
CA LYS A 61 -12.36 -14.17 4.77
C LYS A 61 -11.16 -14.93 5.28
N GLY A 62 -9.94 -14.55 4.86
CA GLY A 62 -8.75 -15.38 5.11
C GLY A 62 -8.70 -16.63 4.23
N TRP A 63 -7.54 -17.27 4.26
CA TRP A 63 -7.29 -18.48 3.47
C TRP A 63 -8.03 -19.69 4.05
N PRO A 64 -8.66 -20.52 3.20
CA PRO A 64 -9.10 -21.84 3.62
C PRO A 64 -7.92 -22.71 4.08
N ASP A 65 -8.19 -23.70 4.93
CA ASP A 65 -7.16 -24.61 5.44
C ASP A 65 -6.33 -25.23 4.31
N GLY A 66 -5.02 -25.08 4.40
CA GLY A 66 -4.07 -25.62 3.42
C GLY A 66 -4.02 -24.89 2.08
N ALA A 67 -4.83 -23.84 1.88
CA ALA A 67 -4.78 -23.04 0.67
C ALA A 67 -3.61 -22.04 0.71
N THR A 68 -3.07 -21.73 -0.46
CA THR A 68 -1.97 -20.77 -0.66
C THR A 68 -2.25 -19.89 -1.87
N PRO A 69 -1.58 -18.73 -2.00
CA PRO A 69 -1.56 -18.00 -3.26
C PRO A 69 -1.07 -18.87 -4.42
N VAL A 70 -1.39 -18.45 -5.62
CA VAL A 70 -0.92 -19.10 -6.86
C VAL A 70 0.37 -18.41 -7.28
N ALA A 71 1.47 -19.16 -7.26
CA ALA A 71 2.78 -18.68 -7.66
C ALA A 71 2.95 -18.66 -9.19
N ALA A 72 3.78 -17.76 -9.70
CA ALA A 72 4.16 -17.71 -11.12
C ALA A 72 4.79 -19.02 -11.57
N PRO A 73 4.66 -19.40 -12.89
CA PRO A 73 5.33 -20.58 -13.44
C PRO A 73 6.82 -20.58 -13.13
N GLY A 74 7.34 -21.72 -12.67
CA GLY A 74 8.75 -21.88 -12.29
C GLY A 74 9.05 -21.42 -10.86
N THR A 75 8.04 -20.99 -10.08
CA THR A 75 8.17 -20.68 -8.67
C THR A 75 7.23 -21.53 -7.80
N THR A 76 7.52 -21.57 -6.51
CA THR A 76 6.68 -22.15 -5.47
C THR A 76 6.44 -21.14 -4.36
N VAL A 77 5.33 -21.26 -3.67
CA VAL A 77 4.99 -20.47 -2.51
C VAL A 77 4.63 -21.36 -1.33
N HIS A 78 5.10 -20.99 -0.14
CA HIS A 78 4.69 -21.57 1.13
C HIS A 78 4.64 -20.48 2.21
N ALA A 79 4.00 -20.75 3.32
CA ALA A 79 3.98 -19.84 4.43
C ALA A 79 5.31 -19.89 5.18
N LEU A 80 5.99 -18.75 5.35
CA LEU A 80 7.06 -18.57 6.34
C LEU A 80 6.47 -18.62 7.75
N ALA A 81 5.33 -17.94 7.96
CA ALA A 81 4.55 -17.97 9.18
C ALA A 81 3.06 -17.73 8.88
N GLN A 82 2.19 -18.31 9.70
CA GLN A 82 0.74 -18.10 9.67
C GLN A 82 0.25 -17.70 11.07
N GLU A 83 -1.05 -17.38 11.21
CA GLU A 83 -1.67 -16.98 12.48
C GLU A 83 -0.99 -15.74 13.09
N LEU A 84 -0.51 -14.83 12.25
CA LEU A 84 -0.09 -13.49 12.64
C LEU A 84 -1.34 -12.60 12.85
N ASP A 85 -1.16 -11.44 13.43
CA ASP A 85 -2.24 -10.49 13.66
C ASP A 85 -2.08 -9.28 12.73
N HIS A 86 -2.70 -9.36 11.54
CA HIS A 86 -2.68 -8.30 10.53
C HIS A 86 -1.26 -7.84 10.14
N PRO A 87 -0.39 -8.75 9.62
CA PRO A 87 0.98 -8.43 9.24
C PRO A 87 1.01 -7.50 8.03
N ARG A 88 1.66 -6.34 8.16
CA ARG A 88 1.65 -5.33 7.08
C ARG A 88 3.01 -4.99 6.52
N TRP A 89 4.05 -4.97 7.34
CA TRP A 89 5.38 -4.59 6.86
C TRP A 89 6.44 -5.58 7.32
N LEU A 90 7.50 -5.67 6.52
CA LEU A 90 8.58 -6.62 6.71
C LEU A 90 9.93 -5.89 6.71
N TYR A 91 10.82 -6.29 7.59
CA TYR A 91 12.22 -5.91 7.54
C TYR A 91 13.10 -7.13 7.83
N VAL A 92 14.08 -7.37 6.97
CA VAL A 92 15.00 -8.51 7.13
C VAL A 92 16.29 -8.01 7.78
N LEU A 93 16.59 -8.53 8.95
CA LEU A 93 17.82 -8.22 9.69
C LEU A 93 19.05 -8.88 9.02
N PRO A 94 20.27 -8.34 9.22
CA PRO A 94 21.48 -8.87 8.60
C PRO A 94 21.76 -10.35 8.92
N ASN A 95 21.33 -10.83 10.09
CA ASN A 95 21.43 -12.25 10.49
C ASN A 95 20.42 -13.16 9.78
N GLY A 96 19.40 -12.58 9.08
CA GLY A 96 18.36 -13.30 8.37
C GLY A 96 17.02 -13.38 9.11
N ASP A 97 16.93 -12.91 10.34
CA ASP A 97 15.66 -12.79 11.04
C ASP A 97 14.73 -11.82 10.32
N VAL A 98 13.43 -12.10 10.34
CA VAL A 98 12.41 -11.27 9.72
C VAL A 98 11.60 -10.58 10.80
N LEU A 99 11.61 -9.26 10.81
CA LEU A 99 10.73 -8.45 11.63
C LEU A 99 9.44 -8.17 10.87
N VAL A 100 8.32 -8.39 11.54
CA VAL A 100 6.97 -8.22 10.98
C VAL A 100 6.21 -7.19 11.81
N ALA A 101 5.81 -6.08 11.21
CA ALA A 101 4.89 -5.14 11.84
C ALA A 101 3.47 -5.72 11.78
N GLU A 102 2.94 -6.13 12.93
CA GLU A 102 1.55 -6.55 13.11
C GLU A 102 0.74 -5.34 13.58
N THR A 103 -0.07 -4.78 12.67
CA THR A 103 -0.59 -3.43 12.84
C THR A 103 -1.83 -3.15 12.01
N ASP A 104 -2.74 -2.33 12.53
CA ASP A 104 -3.86 -1.75 11.82
C ASP A 104 -3.94 -0.24 12.09
N ALA A 105 -4.91 0.43 11.46
CA ALA A 105 -5.12 1.86 11.63
C ALA A 105 -5.31 2.23 13.11
N PRO A 106 -4.70 3.34 13.57
CA PRO A 106 -4.92 3.81 14.92
C PRO A 106 -6.38 4.20 15.12
N SER A 107 -6.88 4.03 16.33
CA SER A 107 -8.21 4.53 16.68
C SER A 107 -8.30 6.03 16.44
N LYS A 108 -9.28 6.45 15.68
CA LYS A 108 -9.50 7.86 15.34
C LYS A 108 -10.95 8.28 15.61
N PRO A 109 -11.18 9.57 15.90
CA PRO A 109 -12.53 10.10 16.01
C PRO A 109 -13.33 9.88 14.73
N ASP A 110 -14.66 9.81 14.87
CA ASP A 110 -15.56 9.80 13.72
C ASP A 110 -15.52 11.14 12.99
N ASP A 111 -14.75 11.22 11.94
CA ASP A 111 -14.71 12.35 11.01
C ASP A 111 -15.81 12.27 9.94
N ASN A 112 -16.29 11.07 9.66
CA ASN A 112 -17.39 10.81 8.76
C ASN A 112 -18.73 10.75 9.50
N LYS A 113 -19.46 11.87 9.53
CA LYS A 113 -20.79 11.97 10.13
C LYS A 113 -21.89 11.61 9.13
N GLY A 114 -23.05 11.17 9.62
CA GLY A 114 -24.22 10.88 8.81
C GLY A 114 -24.17 9.55 8.06
N VAL A 115 -24.98 9.45 7.01
CA VAL A 115 -25.15 8.20 6.23
C VAL A 115 -23.85 7.78 5.54
N LYS A 116 -23.07 8.73 5.00
CA LYS A 116 -21.78 8.45 4.35
C LYS A 116 -20.80 7.83 5.36
N GLY A 117 -20.71 8.37 6.56
CA GLY A 117 -19.83 7.83 7.61
C GLY A 117 -20.24 6.42 8.06
N TRP A 118 -21.54 6.17 8.20
CA TRP A 118 -22.05 4.83 8.54
C TRP A 118 -21.70 3.80 7.45
N ILE A 119 -21.90 4.16 6.17
CA ILE A 119 -21.52 3.30 5.04
C ILE A 119 -20.02 3.03 5.05
N THR A 120 -19.19 4.06 5.23
CA THR A 120 -17.72 3.92 5.25
C THR A 120 -17.28 2.96 6.37
N LYS A 121 -17.84 3.07 7.58
CA LYS A 121 -17.54 2.16 8.69
C LYS A 121 -17.92 0.71 8.38
N MET A 122 -19.12 0.49 7.85
CA MET A 122 -19.58 -0.85 7.47
C MET A 122 -18.65 -1.46 6.41
N VAL A 123 -18.25 -0.66 5.45
CA VAL A 123 -17.35 -0.99 4.35
C VAL A 123 -15.95 -1.36 4.86
N MET A 124 -15.37 -0.55 5.76
CA MET A 124 -14.05 -0.80 6.36
C MET A 124 -14.04 -2.07 7.20
N LYS A 125 -15.10 -2.29 7.98
CA LYS A 125 -15.27 -3.52 8.77
C LYS A 125 -15.35 -4.76 7.87
N GLU A 126 -16.08 -4.69 6.77
CA GLU A 126 -16.18 -5.79 5.80
C GLU A 126 -14.85 -6.07 5.11
N ALA A 127 -14.01 -5.04 4.95
CA ALA A 127 -12.65 -5.16 4.43
C ALA A 127 -11.64 -5.78 5.41
N GLY A 128 -12.04 -6.02 6.67
CA GLY A 128 -11.17 -6.56 7.72
C GLY A 128 -10.29 -5.52 8.41
N SER A 129 -10.61 -4.23 8.30
CA SER A 129 -9.83 -3.13 8.88
C SER A 129 -10.57 -2.45 10.04
N GLY A 130 -9.84 -2.05 11.08
CA GLY A 130 -10.31 -1.09 12.10
C GLY A 130 -10.88 -1.69 13.39
N ASP A 131 -10.81 -2.98 13.64
CA ASP A 131 -11.34 -3.57 14.89
C ASP A 131 -10.28 -3.59 16.01
N HIS A 132 -8.99 -3.84 15.71
CA HIS A 132 -7.90 -3.87 16.68
C HIS A 132 -6.54 -3.84 16.01
N SER A 133 -5.61 -3.03 16.51
CA SER A 133 -4.20 -3.08 16.10
C SER A 133 -3.37 -3.81 17.17
N ALA A 134 -2.60 -4.81 16.76
CA ALA A 134 -1.69 -5.53 17.64
C ALA A 134 -0.59 -4.62 18.21
N ASN A 135 -0.26 -3.55 17.49
CA ASN A 135 0.72 -2.53 17.91
C ASN A 135 2.06 -3.13 18.36
N ARG A 136 2.53 -4.13 17.61
CA ARG A 136 3.76 -4.85 17.92
C ARG A 136 4.58 -5.17 16.67
N ILE A 137 5.84 -5.50 16.91
CA ILE A 137 6.73 -6.11 15.92
C ILE A 137 7.00 -7.54 16.39
N THR A 138 6.79 -8.52 15.51
CA THR A 138 7.07 -9.92 15.73
C THR A 138 8.35 -10.31 14.99
N LEU A 139 9.24 -11.04 15.63
CA LEU A 139 10.43 -11.63 15.02
C LEU A 139 10.11 -13.06 14.61
N LEU A 140 10.47 -13.37 13.36
CA LEU A 140 10.41 -14.70 12.78
C LEU A 140 11.83 -15.15 12.43
N ARG A 141 12.22 -16.35 12.86
CA ARG A 141 13.53 -16.95 12.55
C ARG A 141 13.36 -18.35 11.99
N ASP A 142 13.88 -18.54 10.79
CA ASP A 142 14.06 -19.86 10.15
C ASP A 142 15.42 -20.43 10.61
N ALA A 143 15.41 -21.06 11.79
CA ALA A 143 16.67 -21.53 12.41
C ALA A 143 17.21 -22.82 11.80
N ASP A 144 16.40 -23.58 11.06
CA ASP A 144 16.78 -24.84 10.43
C ASP A 144 16.96 -24.74 8.90
N GLY A 145 16.68 -23.57 8.32
CA GLY A 145 16.88 -23.29 6.89
C GLY A 145 15.87 -23.93 5.96
N HIS A 146 14.72 -24.40 6.48
CA HIS A 146 13.68 -25.04 5.68
C HIS A 146 12.66 -24.05 5.07
N GLY A 147 12.86 -22.76 5.34
CA GLY A 147 11.98 -21.70 4.80
C GLY A 147 10.70 -21.49 5.61
N VAL A 148 10.60 -22.08 6.81
CA VAL A 148 9.49 -21.90 7.75
C VAL A 148 10.06 -21.39 9.07
N ALA A 149 9.44 -20.35 9.63
CA ALA A 149 9.89 -19.81 10.91
C ALA A 149 9.56 -20.77 12.06
N VAL A 150 10.59 -21.37 12.65
CA VAL A 150 10.47 -22.25 13.82
C VAL A 150 10.55 -21.48 15.14
N ILE A 151 11.07 -20.26 15.14
CA ILE A 151 11.03 -19.33 16.26
C ILE A 151 10.17 -18.13 15.90
N ARG A 152 9.21 -17.84 16.76
CA ARG A 152 8.32 -16.68 16.67
C ARG A 152 8.22 -16.04 18.04
N THR A 153 8.60 -14.77 18.15
CA THR A 153 8.57 -14.03 19.40
C THR A 153 8.03 -12.61 19.19
N VAL A 154 7.35 -12.05 20.19
CA VAL A 154 7.07 -10.63 20.24
C VAL A 154 8.39 -9.90 20.46
N PHE A 155 8.85 -9.18 19.44
CA PHE A 155 10.13 -8.48 19.45
C PHE A 155 10.04 -7.10 20.12
N LEU A 156 9.01 -6.34 19.78
CA LEU A 156 8.64 -5.06 20.40
C LEU A 156 7.12 -4.97 20.55
N GLU A 157 6.66 -4.39 21.62
CA GLU A 157 5.24 -4.17 21.89
C GLU A 157 4.95 -2.76 22.43
N GLY A 158 3.68 -2.38 22.49
CA GLY A 158 3.26 -1.07 23.02
C GLY A 158 3.61 0.11 22.11
N LEU A 159 3.74 -0.16 20.81
CA LEU A 159 3.96 0.81 19.75
C LEU A 159 2.64 1.48 19.33
N ASN A 160 2.69 2.51 18.49
CA ASN A 160 1.50 3.20 17.97
C ASN A 160 1.36 2.96 16.47
N SER A 161 0.68 1.87 16.08
CA SER A 161 0.52 1.46 14.69
C SER A 161 1.85 1.48 13.92
N PRO A 162 2.85 0.65 14.33
CA PRO A 162 4.17 0.62 13.72
C PRO A 162 4.10 0.15 12.27
N PHE A 163 5.02 0.65 11.43
CA PHE A 163 5.06 0.23 10.04
C PHE A 163 6.49 0.05 9.53
N GLY A 164 7.18 1.11 9.09
CA GLY A 164 8.53 1.03 8.55
C GLY A 164 9.59 0.73 9.60
N MET A 165 10.62 -0.02 9.21
CA MET A 165 11.74 -0.40 10.07
C MET A 165 13.05 -0.34 9.29
N VAL A 166 14.14 0.09 9.94
CA VAL A 166 15.49 -0.01 9.38
C VAL A 166 16.53 -0.11 10.51
N LEU A 167 17.55 -0.94 10.32
CA LEU A 167 18.70 -1.05 11.20
C LEU A 167 19.89 -0.25 10.64
N ILE A 168 20.47 0.63 11.45
CA ILE A 168 21.70 1.36 11.13
C ILE A 168 22.72 1.06 12.23
N GLY A 169 23.76 0.32 11.90
CA GLY A 169 24.70 -0.19 12.90
C GLY A 169 23.97 -1.09 13.91
N ASN A 170 23.95 -0.67 15.17
CA ASN A 170 23.22 -1.33 16.25
C ASN A 170 22.01 -0.53 16.74
N GLN A 171 21.47 0.35 15.90
CA GLN A 171 20.28 1.14 16.20
C GLN A 171 19.14 0.73 15.27
N LEU A 172 18.06 0.17 15.82
CA LEU A 172 16.83 -0.11 15.08
C LEU A 172 15.92 1.11 15.15
N TYR A 173 15.55 1.62 13.97
CA TYR A 173 14.58 2.68 13.82
C TYR A 173 13.24 2.08 13.41
N VAL A 174 12.17 2.52 14.08
CA VAL A 174 10.80 2.11 13.82
C VAL A 174 9.96 3.35 13.59
N ALA A 175 9.20 3.39 12.51
CA ALA A 175 8.21 4.43 12.27
C ALA A 175 6.86 3.99 12.83
N ASP A 176 6.45 4.62 13.91
CA ASP A 176 5.07 4.65 14.38
C ASP A 176 4.26 5.66 13.57
N THR A 177 2.95 5.65 13.70
CA THR A 177 2.08 6.59 12.95
C THR A 177 2.35 8.06 13.26
N ASP A 178 2.91 8.37 14.44
CA ASP A 178 3.11 9.70 14.99
C ASP A 178 4.56 10.07 15.30
N ALA A 179 5.50 9.12 15.20
CA ALA A 179 6.90 9.37 15.51
C ALA A 179 7.83 8.36 14.83
N VAL A 180 9.10 8.72 14.68
CA VAL A 180 10.19 7.75 14.49
C VAL A 180 10.85 7.50 15.84
N LEU A 181 10.89 6.23 16.23
CA LEU A 181 11.51 5.74 17.46
C LEU A 181 12.82 5.02 17.14
N ARG A 182 13.78 5.09 18.06
CA ARG A 182 15.08 4.41 17.99
C ARG A 182 15.27 3.51 19.19
N PHE A 183 15.74 2.28 18.93
CA PHE A 183 16.02 1.26 19.93
C PHE A 183 17.45 0.75 19.75
N ASP A 184 18.16 0.50 20.88
CA ASP A 184 19.41 -0.24 20.84
C ASP A 184 19.09 -1.71 20.49
N TYR A 185 19.88 -2.30 19.58
CA TYR A 185 19.73 -3.67 19.12
C TYR A 185 21.09 -4.36 19.09
N LEU A 186 21.17 -5.54 19.67
CA LEU A 186 22.33 -6.44 19.52
C LEU A 186 21.94 -7.62 18.63
N GLU A 187 22.83 -7.99 17.72
CA GLU A 187 22.57 -9.09 16.78
C GLU A 187 22.24 -10.39 17.53
N GLY A 188 21.12 -11.01 17.09
CA GLY A 188 20.61 -12.25 17.68
C GLY A 188 19.59 -12.06 18.81
N GLU A 189 19.40 -10.84 19.31
CA GLU A 189 18.29 -10.56 20.25
C GLU A 189 16.96 -10.89 19.61
N THR A 190 16.09 -11.52 20.40
CA THR A 190 14.73 -11.92 19.99
C THR A 190 13.65 -11.11 20.66
N HIS A 191 14.03 -10.19 21.52
CA HIS A 191 13.14 -9.32 22.27
C HIS A 191 13.85 -8.05 22.68
N LEU A 192 13.23 -6.89 22.43
CA LEU A 192 13.72 -5.61 22.93
C LEU A 192 12.74 -5.08 23.99
N THR A 193 13.27 -4.33 24.94
CA THR A 193 12.50 -3.74 26.03
C THR A 193 12.59 -2.22 26.01
N GLY A 194 11.58 -1.56 26.56
CA GLY A 194 11.52 -0.11 26.69
C GLY A 194 10.71 0.57 25.57
N ARG A 195 10.57 1.89 25.73
CA ARG A 195 9.73 2.71 24.83
C ARG A 195 10.47 3.28 23.62
N GLY A 196 11.76 2.99 23.49
CA GLY A 196 12.61 3.62 22.50
C GLY A 196 12.87 5.11 22.79
N THR A 197 13.80 5.68 22.05
CA THR A 197 14.09 7.11 22.07
C THR A 197 13.44 7.76 20.86
N LYS A 198 12.59 8.77 21.07
CA LYS A 198 11.99 9.50 19.96
C LYS A 198 13.05 10.31 19.21
N VAL A 199 13.12 10.10 17.89
CA VAL A 199 13.98 10.83 16.96
C VAL A 199 13.28 12.08 16.44
N ILE A 200 12.03 11.94 15.99
CA ILE A 200 11.23 13.03 15.43
C ILE A 200 9.73 12.70 15.56
N ASP A 201 8.91 13.72 15.74
CA ASP A 201 7.44 13.61 15.61
C ASP A 201 7.05 13.58 14.14
N LEU A 202 6.03 12.77 13.80
CA LEU A 202 5.45 12.69 12.47
C LEU A 202 4.02 13.20 12.45
N PRO A 203 3.53 13.75 11.32
CA PRO A 203 2.16 14.21 11.21
C PRO A 203 1.17 13.06 11.45
N ALA A 204 0.39 13.15 12.52
CA ALA A 204 -0.70 12.24 12.87
C ALA A 204 -2.00 13.05 13.00
N GLY A 205 -2.34 13.54 14.19
CA GLY A 205 -3.51 14.36 14.42
C GLY A 205 -4.83 13.59 14.47
N PRO A 206 -5.97 14.30 14.66
CA PRO A 206 -7.27 13.66 14.81
C PRO A 206 -7.78 13.01 13.52
N ILE A 207 -7.43 13.56 12.35
CA ILE A 207 -7.64 12.96 11.05
C ILE A 207 -6.29 12.43 10.58
N ASN A 208 -6.19 11.16 10.25
CA ASN A 208 -4.95 10.50 9.82
C ASN A 208 -5.31 9.35 8.88
N HIS A 209 -5.89 9.72 7.71
CA HIS A 209 -6.41 8.73 6.76
C HIS A 209 -5.32 7.81 6.25
N HIS A 210 -4.19 8.36 5.80
CA HIS A 210 -3.01 7.58 5.43
C HIS A 210 -2.02 7.57 6.60
N TRP A 211 -2.27 6.68 7.54
CA TRP A 211 -1.59 6.59 8.82
C TRP A 211 -0.22 5.92 8.76
N THR A 212 0.01 5.07 7.76
CA THR A 212 1.28 4.34 7.59
C THR A 212 2.44 5.29 7.34
N LYS A 213 3.57 4.99 7.97
CA LYS A 213 4.83 5.70 7.80
C LYS A 213 5.91 4.67 7.50
N ASN A 214 6.44 4.69 6.29
CA ASN A 214 7.59 3.84 5.95
C ASN A 214 8.89 4.64 6.05
N LEU A 215 10.00 3.95 6.21
CA LEU A 215 11.31 4.58 6.26
C LEU A 215 12.39 3.73 5.59
N ILE A 216 13.42 4.39 5.09
CA ILE A 216 14.64 3.79 4.57
C ILE A 216 15.83 4.69 4.89
N ALA A 217 17.00 4.11 5.14
CA ALA A 217 18.21 4.86 5.43
C ALA A 217 19.01 5.18 4.16
N THR A 218 19.80 6.27 4.23
CA THR A 218 20.89 6.51 3.29
C THR A 218 22.01 5.46 3.50
N ALA A 219 22.80 5.21 2.47
CA ALA A 219 23.87 4.21 2.54
C ALA A 219 24.94 4.51 3.59
N ASP A 220 25.16 5.80 3.91
CA ASP A 220 26.09 6.24 4.95
C ASP A 220 25.46 6.25 6.36
N GLY A 221 24.15 5.96 6.46
CA GLY A 221 23.43 5.90 7.72
C GLY A 221 23.23 7.27 8.40
N THR A 222 23.40 8.37 7.69
CA THR A 222 23.28 9.74 8.27
C THR A 222 21.87 10.30 8.23
N HIS A 223 21.04 9.82 7.29
CA HIS A 223 19.67 10.31 7.10
C HIS A 223 18.67 9.15 6.95
N LEU A 224 17.42 9.45 7.29
CA LEU A 224 16.26 8.63 6.94
C LEU A 224 15.38 9.35 5.92
N TYR A 225 14.85 8.62 4.96
CA TYR A 225 13.70 9.06 4.17
C TYR A 225 12.45 8.44 4.76
N VAL A 226 11.43 9.29 5.04
CA VAL A 226 10.19 8.87 5.72
C VAL A 226 9.00 9.25 4.85
N THR A 227 8.13 8.29 4.54
CA THR A 227 6.89 8.56 3.80
C THR A 227 5.82 9.11 4.72
N VAL A 228 5.13 10.15 4.27
CA VAL A 228 4.00 10.76 4.99
C VAL A 228 2.84 10.94 4.02
N GLY A 229 1.85 10.06 4.10
CA GLY A 229 0.67 10.13 3.25
C GLY A 229 -0.23 11.32 3.58
N SER A 230 -1.11 11.68 2.63
CA SER A 230 -2.09 12.76 2.79
C SER A 230 -3.10 12.45 3.91
N ASN A 231 -3.80 13.48 4.35
CA ASN A 231 -4.85 13.38 5.36
C ASN A 231 -6.25 13.23 4.75
N SER A 232 -6.33 13.17 3.44
CA SER A 232 -7.57 13.16 2.65
C SER A 232 -7.37 12.46 1.32
N ASN A 233 -8.47 12.21 0.61
CA ASN A 233 -8.43 11.66 -0.74
C ASN A 233 -7.93 12.70 -1.75
N GLU A 234 -8.50 13.89 -1.73
CA GLU A 234 -8.29 14.95 -2.73
C GLU A 234 -8.05 16.33 -2.12
N GLY A 235 -7.95 16.46 -0.79
CA GLY A 235 -7.85 17.73 -0.07
C GLY A 235 -9.18 18.20 0.50
N GLU A 236 -10.19 17.33 0.61
CA GLU A 236 -11.54 17.65 1.11
C GLU A 236 -11.57 18.14 2.56
N ASN A 237 -10.52 17.85 3.34
CA ASN A 237 -10.36 18.35 4.71
C ASN A 237 -9.71 19.74 4.77
N GLY A 238 -9.44 20.35 3.61
CA GLY A 238 -8.75 21.64 3.48
C GLY A 238 -7.24 21.47 3.35
N VAL A 239 -6.62 22.39 2.61
CA VAL A 239 -5.17 22.35 2.30
C VAL A 239 -4.31 22.50 3.56
N ASP A 240 -4.77 23.24 4.56
CA ASP A 240 -4.06 23.42 5.83
C ASP A 240 -3.94 22.10 6.63
N ALA A 241 -4.89 21.17 6.47
CA ALA A 241 -4.83 19.85 7.07
C ALA A 241 -3.77 18.94 6.42
N GLU A 242 -3.23 19.34 5.28
CA GLU A 242 -2.20 18.62 4.52
C GLU A 242 -0.79 19.19 4.72
N ALA A 243 -0.62 20.10 5.67
CA ALA A 243 0.71 20.63 5.97
C ALA A 243 1.70 19.49 6.29
N ASP A 244 2.87 19.49 5.62
CA ASP A 244 3.94 18.50 5.74
C ASP A 244 3.53 17.05 5.38
N ARG A 245 2.40 16.87 4.72
CA ARG A 245 1.86 15.59 4.25
C ARG A 245 1.97 15.44 2.73
N ALA A 246 1.52 14.28 2.22
CA ALA A 246 1.64 13.91 0.81
C ALA A 246 3.08 14.06 0.30
N ALA A 247 4.04 13.57 1.08
CA ALA A 247 5.45 13.87 0.93
C ALA A 247 6.36 12.72 1.36
N VAL A 248 7.60 12.81 0.93
CA VAL A 248 8.72 12.07 1.54
C VAL A 248 9.61 13.09 2.24
N TRP A 249 9.85 12.85 3.53
CA TRP A 249 10.74 13.66 4.35
C TRP A 249 12.15 13.10 4.29
N GLU A 250 13.14 13.99 4.37
CA GLU A 250 14.52 13.64 4.69
C GLU A 250 14.83 14.11 6.10
N VAL A 251 15.20 13.18 6.98
CA VAL A 251 15.43 13.41 8.41
C VAL A 251 16.91 13.20 8.70
N ASN A 252 17.57 14.22 9.25
CA ASN A 252 18.96 14.15 9.68
C ASN A 252 19.05 13.47 11.07
N LEU A 253 19.78 12.37 11.18
CA LEU A 253 19.89 11.58 12.42
C LEU A 253 20.81 12.21 13.47
N ALA A 254 21.63 13.20 13.10
CA ALA A 254 22.52 13.87 14.05
C ALA A 254 21.76 14.83 14.99
N ASP A 255 20.70 15.46 14.50
CA ASP A 255 19.97 16.49 15.27
C ASP A 255 18.43 16.34 15.21
N GLY A 256 17.91 15.36 14.46
CA GLY A 256 16.47 15.17 14.25
C GLY A 256 15.79 16.23 13.38
N SER A 257 16.55 17.12 12.75
CA SER A 257 15.97 18.08 11.80
C SER A 257 15.46 17.38 10.54
N HIS A 258 14.45 17.97 9.87
CA HIS A 258 13.92 17.43 8.64
C HIS A 258 13.61 18.50 7.61
N ARG A 259 13.49 18.06 6.37
CA ARG A 259 12.96 18.85 5.25
C ARG A 259 12.08 17.97 4.36
N ILE A 260 11.21 18.61 3.60
CA ILE A 260 10.48 17.92 2.53
C ILE A 260 11.44 17.62 1.39
N PHE A 261 11.72 16.33 1.14
CA PHE A 261 12.53 15.90 0.01
C PHE A 261 11.76 15.93 -1.30
N ALA A 262 10.53 15.38 -1.29
CA ALA A 262 9.62 15.41 -2.44
C ALA A 262 8.17 15.53 -1.94
N SER A 263 7.31 16.20 -2.71
CA SER A 263 5.93 16.52 -2.34
C SER A 263 4.94 16.25 -3.46
N GLY A 264 3.64 16.35 -3.14
CA GLY A 264 2.58 16.08 -4.11
C GLY A 264 2.39 14.59 -4.41
N LEU A 265 2.83 13.73 -3.51
CA LEU A 265 2.69 12.28 -3.53
C LEU A 265 1.51 11.92 -2.61
N ARG A 266 0.33 11.57 -3.15
CA ARG A 266 -0.87 11.40 -2.32
C ARG A 266 -0.64 10.47 -1.12
N ASN A 267 -0.23 9.25 -1.36
CA ASN A 267 0.10 8.28 -0.33
C ASN A 267 1.32 7.46 -0.73
N PRO A 268 2.55 8.03 -0.58
CA PRO A 268 3.78 7.28 -0.78
C PRO A 268 3.91 6.24 0.32
N ASN A 269 4.32 5.00 -0.04
CA ASN A 269 4.38 3.89 0.89
C ASN A 269 5.71 3.12 0.78
N GLY A 270 5.83 2.16 -0.13
CA GLY A 270 7.06 1.42 -0.35
C GLY A 270 8.23 2.31 -0.75
N LEU A 271 9.40 2.08 -0.18
CA LEU A 271 10.65 2.74 -0.53
C LEU A 271 11.69 1.68 -0.91
N ALA A 272 12.44 1.91 -1.99
CA ALA A 272 13.53 1.05 -2.40
C ALA A 272 14.64 1.84 -3.12
N TRP A 273 15.88 1.51 -2.85
CA TRP A 273 17.01 2.00 -3.63
C TRP A 273 17.15 1.19 -4.93
N GLU A 274 17.30 1.86 -6.04
CA GLU A 274 17.76 1.26 -7.29
C GLU A 274 19.31 1.38 -7.33
N PRO A 275 20.05 0.27 -7.28
CA PRO A 275 21.47 0.33 -6.96
C PRO A 275 22.36 0.85 -8.10
N ARG A 276 21.93 0.79 -9.37
CA ARG A 276 22.76 1.19 -10.52
C ARG A 276 22.86 2.71 -10.63
N THR A 277 21.76 3.41 -10.36
CA THR A 277 21.69 4.87 -10.43
C THR A 277 21.77 5.54 -9.07
N GLY A 278 21.56 4.76 -8.00
CA GLY A 278 21.42 5.28 -6.65
C GLY A 278 20.11 6.05 -6.42
N ALA A 279 19.12 5.89 -7.30
CA ALA A 279 17.84 6.56 -7.16
C ALA A 279 16.99 5.93 -6.07
N LEU A 280 16.36 6.75 -5.25
CA LEU A 280 15.33 6.33 -4.30
C LEU A 280 13.98 6.27 -5.02
N TRP A 281 13.33 5.11 -4.99
CA TRP A 281 12.02 4.87 -5.57
C TRP A 281 10.94 4.77 -4.51
N THR A 282 9.71 5.17 -4.86
CA THR A 282 8.52 4.97 -4.03
C THR A 282 7.35 4.45 -4.85
N ALA A 283 6.52 3.62 -4.22
CA ALA A 283 5.17 3.29 -4.70
C ALA A 283 4.17 4.26 -4.08
N VAL A 284 3.24 4.76 -4.89
CA VAL A 284 2.23 5.73 -4.48
C VAL A 284 0.83 5.21 -4.80
N ASN A 285 0.00 5.13 -3.77
CA ASN A 285 -1.43 4.88 -3.91
C ASN A 285 -2.13 6.20 -4.21
N GLU A 286 -2.75 6.28 -5.39
CA GLU A 286 -3.35 7.50 -5.92
C GLU A 286 -4.83 7.70 -5.50
N ARG A 287 -5.38 8.83 -5.91
CA ARG A 287 -6.72 9.31 -5.53
C ARG A 287 -7.85 8.53 -6.18
N ASP A 288 -8.97 8.56 -5.51
CA ASP A 288 -10.21 7.91 -5.89
C ASP A 288 -11.22 8.89 -6.51
N GLU A 289 -12.36 8.37 -6.95
CA GLU A 289 -13.56 9.12 -7.35
C GLU A 289 -13.40 9.91 -8.68
N LEU A 290 -12.49 9.49 -9.57
CA LEU A 290 -12.39 9.99 -10.95
C LEU A 290 -12.83 8.95 -12.01
N GLY A 291 -13.47 7.88 -11.58
CA GLY A 291 -13.88 6.72 -12.39
C GLY A 291 -13.00 5.50 -12.16
N SER A 292 -13.49 4.32 -12.58
CA SER A 292 -12.79 3.04 -12.39
C SER A 292 -11.46 2.92 -13.16
N ASP A 293 -11.26 3.71 -14.20
CA ASP A 293 -10.04 3.71 -15.01
C ASP A 293 -9.02 4.81 -14.58
N LEU A 294 -9.37 5.65 -13.58
CA LEU A 294 -8.52 6.72 -13.05
C LEU A 294 -8.54 6.78 -11.51
N VAL A 295 -7.44 7.11 -10.86
CA VAL A 295 -6.09 7.39 -11.39
C VAL A 295 -5.26 6.14 -11.19
N PRO A 296 -4.35 5.77 -12.11
CA PRO A 296 -3.45 4.65 -11.84
C PRO A 296 -2.53 4.98 -10.67
N ASP A 297 -2.35 4.02 -9.76
CA ASP A 297 -1.23 4.01 -8.85
C ASP A 297 0.07 4.03 -9.65
N TYR A 298 1.16 4.42 -9.03
CA TYR A 298 2.44 4.48 -9.74
C TYR A 298 3.64 4.21 -8.85
N MET A 299 4.77 3.93 -9.46
CA MET A 299 6.06 4.03 -8.84
C MET A 299 6.93 5.04 -9.59
N THR A 300 7.80 5.74 -8.85
CA THR A 300 8.63 6.80 -9.42
C THR A 300 9.93 6.96 -8.66
N ALA A 301 11.00 7.33 -9.38
CA ALA A 301 12.23 7.79 -8.78
C ALA A 301 12.03 9.18 -8.17
N LEU A 302 12.28 9.32 -6.87
CA LEU A 302 12.14 10.58 -6.17
C LEU A 302 13.26 11.55 -6.56
N LYS A 303 12.90 12.80 -6.81
CA LYS A 303 13.84 13.87 -7.10
C LYS A 303 13.76 14.95 -6.02
N ASP A 304 14.90 15.43 -5.56
CA ASP A 304 14.99 16.47 -4.54
C ASP A 304 14.26 17.75 -4.99
N GLY A 305 13.38 18.26 -4.11
CA GLY A 305 12.56 19.44 -4.35
C GLY A 305 11.43 19.24 -5.38
N ALA A 306 11.21 18.04 -5.89
CA ALA A 306 10.17 17.79 -6.88
C ALA A 306 8.76 17.81 -6.30
N PHE A 307 7.80 18.18 -7.16
CA PHE A 307 6.37 18.13 -6.89
C PHE A 307 5.66 17.21 -7.89
N TYR A 308 4.88 16.25 -7.39
CA TYR A 308 4.22 15.19 -8.19
C TYR A 308 2.72 15.43 -8.44
N GLY A 309 2.20 16.58 -8.02
CA GLY A 309 0.89 17.09 -8.45
C GLY A 309 -0.20 17.13 -7.39
N TRP A 310 -0.28 16.13 -6.49
CA TRP A 310 -1.35 16.10 -5.49
C TRP A 310 -1.30 17.33 -4.54
N PRO A 311 -2.43 17.97 -4.21
CA PRO A 311 -3.80 17.64 -4.60
C PRO A 311 -4.27 18.29 -5.92
N TYR A 312 -3.52 19.21 -6.53
CA TYR A 312 -3.95 20.09 -7.61
C TYR A 312 -3.99 19.45 -9.00
N SER A 313 -3.17 18.43 -9.20
CA SER A 313 -3.13 17.65 -10.43
C SER A 313 -2.81 16.18 -10.13
N TYR A 314 -3.01 15.30 -11.10
CA TYR A 314 -2.68 13.88 -11.03
C TYR A 314 -1.87 13.50 -12.26
N TYR A 315 -1.05 12.48 -12.11
CA TYR A 315 -0.17 11.94 -13.15
C TYR A 315 0.54 13.04 -13.95
N GLY A 316 1.25 13.92 -13.25
CA GLY A 316 1.84 15.14 -13.79
C GLY A 316 0.87 16.31 -13.77
N GLN A 317 0.59 16.90 -14.95
CA GLN A 317 -0.13 18.16 -15.07
C GLN A 317 -1.62 18.03 -15.40
N HIS A 318 -2.23 16.86 -15.22
CA HIS A 318 -3.67 16.68 -15.39
C HIS A 318 -4.40 17.32 -14.21
N VAL A 319 -5.05 18.47 -14.45
CA VAL A 319 -5.69 19.27 -13.38
C VAL A 319 -6.82 18.51 -12.70
N ASP A 320 -6.77 18.42 -11.38
CA ASP A 320 -7.91 18.00 -10.57
C ASP A 320 -8.79 19.22 -10.27
N THR A 321 -9.95 19.29 -10.88
CA THR A 321 -10.83 20.46 -10.78
C THR A 321 -11.62 20.52 -9.48
N ARG A 322 -11.59 19.47 -8.65
CA ARG A 322 -12.33 19.36 -7.38
C ARG A 322 -11.73 20.26 -6.30
N ILE A 323 -10.40 20.37 -6.23
CA ILE A 323 -9.70 21.18 -5.23
C ILE A 323 -9.84 22.68 -5.49
N LYS A 324 -10.03 23.47 -4.46
CA LYS A 324 -10.10 24.96 -4.52
C LYS A 324 -9.42 25.59 -3.31
N PRO A 325 -8.70 26.71 -3.48
CA PRO A 325 -8.36 27.37 -4.76
C PRO A 325 -7.36 26.55 -5.58
N GLN A 326 -7.40 26.68 -6.89
CA GLN A 326 -6.41 26.08 -7.79
C GLN A 326 -5.03 26.76 -7.64
N ARG A 327 -3.97 25.99 -7.91
CA ARG A 327 -2.58 26.42 -7.90
C ARG A 327 -1.90 26.11 -9.24
N PRO A 328 -2.20 26.91 -10.30
CA PRO A 328 -1.63 26.67 -11.63
C PRO A 328 -0.10 26.76 -11.66
N ASP A 329 0.49 27.51 -10.75
CA ASP A 329 1.94 27.59 -10.54
C ASP A 329 2.56 26.25 -10.09
N LEU A 330 1.86 25.51 -9.22
CA LEU A 330 2.29 24.17 -8.79
C LEU A 330 1.99 23.14 -9.87
N VAL A 331 0.83 23.21 -10.52
CA VAL A 331 0.49 22.30 -11.63
C VAL A 331 1.54 22.38 -12.74
N ALA A 332 1.98 23.58 -13.11
CA ALA A 332 3.01 23.78 -14.12
C ALA A 332 4.39 23.16 -13.75
N ARG A 333 4.64 22.95 -12.45
CA ARG A 333 5.87 22.31 -11.93
C ARG A 333 5.72 20.81 -11.69
N ALA A 334 4.48 20.29 -11.73
CA ALA A 334 4.23 18.89 -11.46
C ALA A 334 4.89 18.00 -12.52
N ILE A 335 5.65 17.01 -12.06
CA ILE A 335 6.29 16.03 -12.93
C ILE A 335 5.47 14.75 -12.98
N ALA A 336 5.46 14.12 -14.14
CA ALA A 336 4.80 12.82 -14.31
C ALA A 336 5.62 11.72 -13.63
N PRO A 337 4.95 10.69 -13.05
CA PRO A 337 5.61 9.50 -12.53
C PRO A 337 6.30 8.70 -13.65
N ASP A 338 7.26 7.86 -13.26
CA ASP A 338 8.03 7.06 -14.21
C ASP A 338 7.26 5.83 -14.71
N TYR A 339 6.35 5.24 -13.91
CA TYR A 339 5.67 3.99 -14.28
C TYR A 339 4.33 3.82 -13.54
N ALA A 340 3.28 3.59 -14.30
CA ALA A 340 1.93 3.31 -13.78
C ALA A 340 1.77 1.85 -13.36
N LEU A 341 1.04 1.63 -12.26
CA LEU A 341 0.84 0.32 -11.61
C LEU A 341 -0.61 -0.18 -11.67
N GLY A 342 -1.43 0.43 -12.55
CA GLY A 342 -2.86 0.11 -12.68
C GLY A 342 -3.75 0.95 -11.79
N SER A 343 -4.99 1.19 -12.23
CA SER A 343 -5.96 2.04 -11.51
C SER A 343 -6.50 1.31 -10.29
N HIS A 344 -6.48 2.00 -9.14
CA HIS A 344 -7.03 1.54 -7.86
C HIS A 344 -6.45 0.23 -7.33
N THR A 345 -5.22 -0.12 -7.69
CA THR A 345 -4.60 -1.38 -7.26
C THR A 345 -4.19 -1.39 -5.80
N ALA A 346 -4.16 -0.22 -5.14
CA ALA A 346 -3.61 0.00 -3.81
C ALA A 346 -2.18 -0.56 -3.71
N SER A 347 -1.30 -0.08 -4.58
CA SER A 347 0.11 -0.46 -4.64
C SER A 347 0.86 0.12 -3.44
N LEU A 348 1.39 -0.74 -2.56
CA LEU A 348 1.98 -0.37 -1.27
C LEU A 348 3.43 -0.84 -1.14
N GLY A 349 3.68 -2.15 -1.14
CA GLY A 349 5.02 -2.72 -0.99
C GLY A 349 5.91 -2.47 -2.19
N LEU A 350 7.21 -2.25 -1.96
CA LEU A 350 8.21 -2.07 -3.01
C LEU A 350 9.54 -2.70 -2.55
N ALA A 351 10.12 -3.59 -3.37
CA ALA A 351 11.42 -4.18 -3.09
C ALA A 351 12.19 -4.40 -4.41
N TYR A 352 13.41 -3.89 -4.48
CA TYR A 352 14.27 -4.09 -5.66
C TYR A 352 14.98 -5.44 -5.60
N LEU A 353 15.03 -6.14 -6.73
CA LEU A 353 15.81 -7.33 -6.96
C LEU A 353 16.82 -7.06 -8.09
N ASP A 354 18.12 -7.14 -7.79
CA ASP A 354 19.15 -7.20 -8.82
C ASP A 354 19.19 -8.61 -9.45
N SER A 355 19.47 -9.62 -8.63
CA SER A 355 19.41 -11.03 -9.02
C SER A 355 19.31 -11.92 -7.79
N SER A 356 18.73 -13.11 -7.94
CA SER A 356 18.71 -14.11 -6.88
C SER A 356 18.76 -15.53 -7.46
N PRO A 357 19.57 -16.43 -6.88
CA PRO A 357 19.53 -17.84 -7.24
C PRO A 357 18.21 -18.53 -6.89
N LEU A 358 17.48 -17.97 -5.90
CA LEU A 358 16.15 -18.49 -5.51
C LEU A 358 15.00 -17.96 -6.38
N LEU A 359 15.28 -16.96 -7.24
CA LEU A 359 14.30 -16.36 -8.15
C LEU A 359 14.91 -16.09 -9.53
N PRO A 360 15.51 -17.09 -10.20
CA PRO A 360 16.32 -16.88 -11.40
C PRO A 360 15.54 -16.34 -12.60
N MET A 361 14.20 -16.42 -12.58
CA MET A 361 13.35 -15.86 -13.63
C MET A 361 13.09 -14.36 -13.46
N PHE A 362 13.39 -13.79 -12.29
CA PHE A 362 13.28 -12.37 -12.01
C PHE A 362 14.68 -11.79 -11.81
N HIS A 363 14.99 -10.71 -12.50
CA HIS A 363 16.26 -9.99 -12.36
C HIS A 363 16.07 -8.54 -12.79
N ASP A 364 16.83 -7.65 -12.17
CA ASP A 364 16.84 -6.22 -12.48
C ASP A 364 15.40 -5.64 -12.52
N GLY A 365 14.81 -5.42 -11.35
CA GLY A 365 13.45 -4.90 -11.28
C GLY A 365 12.89 -4.80 -9.87
N MET A 366 11.63 -4.48 -9.78
CA MET A 366 10.96 -4.26 -8.49
C MET A 366 9.74 -5.15 -8.32
N PHE A 367 9.64 -5.82 -7.18
CA PHE A 367 8.41 -6.42 -6.69
C PHE A 367 7.51 -5.34 -6.10
N VAL A 368 6.21 -5.43 -6.40
CA VAL A 368 5.20 -4.51 -5.89
C VAL A 368 4.05 -5.32 -5.29
N GLY A 369 3.76 -5.06 -4.01
CA GLY A 369 2.56 -5.61 -3.35
C GLY A 369 1.35 -4.73 -3.65
N GLN A 370 0.31 -5.31 -4.24
CA GLN A 370 -0.95 -4.64 -4.60
C GLN A 370 -2.07 -5.14 -3.70
N HIS A 371 -2.46 -4.31 -2.73
CA HIS A 371 -3.44 -4.65 -1.69
C HIS A 371 -4.85 -4.89 -2.23
N GLY A 372 -5.17 -4.26 -3.35
CA GLY A 372 -6.43 -4.44 -4.07
C GLY A 372 -7.45 -3.33 -3.86
N SER A 373 -8.25 -3.12 -4.88
CA SER A 373 -9.24 -2.04 -4.96
C SER A 373 -10.42 -2.26 -4.02
N TRP A 374 -11.00 -1.14 -3.55
CA TRP A 374 -12.26 -1.12 -2.82
C TRP A 374 -13.39 -0.43 -3.60
N ASN A 375 -13.04 0.33 -4.64
CA ASN A 375 -13.92 1.26 -5.36
C ASN A 375 -13.83 1.14 -6.89
N ARG A 376 -13.39 0.00 -7.42
CA ARG A 376 -13.28 -0.26 -8.88
C ARG A 376 -14.11 -1.49 -9.30
N ARG A 377 -14.67 -1.46 -10.49
CA ARG A 377 -15.35 -2.58 -11.15
C ARG A 377 -14.79 -2.81 -12.56
N PRO A 378 -14.31 -4.03 -12.88
CA PRO A 378 -14.01 -5.12 -11.95
C PRO A 378 -12.92 -4.74 -10.94
N ARG A 379 -12.75 -5.53 -9.87
CA ARG A 379 -11.66 -5.32 -8.89
C ARG A 379 -10.30 -5.44 -9.55
N SER A 380 -9.33 -4.66 -9.04
CA SER A 380 -7.93 -4.66 -9.50
C SER A 380 -6.97 -4.85 -8.33
N GLY A 381 -5.72 -5.19 -8.61
CA GLY A 381 -4.74 -5.53 -7.58
C GLY A 381 -4.96 -6.94 -7.02
N TYR A 382 -4.90 -7.11 -5.68
CA TYR A 382 -4.96 -8.41 -5.00
C TYR A 382 -3.92 -9.39 -5.52
N LYS A 383 -2.69 -8.92 -5.71
CA LYS A 383 -1.59 -9.69 -6.27
C LYS A 383 -0.24 -9.07 -5.95
N VAL A 384 0.82 -9.81 -6.20
CA VAL A 384 2.17 -9.28 -6.26
C VAL A 384 2.63 -9.32 -7.71
N ILE A 385 3.19 -8.22 -8.18
CA ILE A 385 3.74 -8.10 -9.53
C ILE A 385 5.24 -7.82 -9.47
N PHE A 386 5.93 -8.13 -10.57
CA PHE A 386 7.32 -7.74 -10.82
C PHE A 386 7.36 -6.80 -12.03
N VAL A 387 7.97 -5.64 -11.83
CA VAL A 387 8.22 -4.65 -12.89
C VAL A 387 9.68 -4.75 -13.32
N PRO A 388 9.98 -5.20 -14.55
CA PRO A 388 11.35 -5.32 -15.01
C PRO A 388 12.00 -3.95 -15.26
N PHE A 389 13.30 -3.86 -15.01
CA PHE A 389 14.12 -2.68 -15.25
C PHE A 389 15.17 -2.96 -16.34
N ALA A 390 15.57 -1.90 -17.02
CA ALA A 390 16.73 -1.88 -17.89
C ALA A 390 17.43 -0.53 -17.75
N ASN A 391 18.74 -0.56 -17.51
CA ASN A 391 19.56 0.65 -17.31
C ASN A 391 19.02 1.57 -16.19
N GLY A 392 18.54 0.97 -15.09
CA GLY A 392 17.99 1.69 -13.93
C GLY A 392 16.60 2.30 -14.16
N ARG A 393 15.86 1.88 -15.19
CA ARG A 393 14.51 2.37 -15.49
C ARG A 393 13.54 1.22 -15.75
N PRO A 394 12.28 1.34 -15.30
CA PRO A 394 11.26 0.34 -15.57
C PRO A 394 10.90 0.31 -17.05
N HIS A 395 10.58 -0.88 -17.55
CA HIS A 395 10.17 -1.05 -18.96
C HIS A 395 9.14 -2.18 -19.10
N GLY A 396 8.44 -2.19 -20.25
CA GLY A 396 7.46 -3.22 -20.61
C GLY A 396 6.25 -3.22 -19.67
N LEU A 397 5.52 -4.34 -19.65
CA LEU A 397 4.41 -4.59 -18.73
C LEU A 397 4.90 -5.40 -17.52
N PRO A 398 4.22 -5.32 -16.38
CA PRO A 398 4.58 -6.12 -15.22
C PRO A 398 4.26 -7.59 -15.42
N VAL A 399 4.93 -8.44 -14.68
CA VAL A 399 4.67 -9.89 -14.61
C VAL A 399 4.01 -10.23 -13.29
N ASP A 400 2.94 -11.04 -13.31
CA ASP A 400 2.32 -11.55 -12.09
C ASP A 400 3.26 -12.54 -11.38
N VAL A 401 3.46 -12.34 -10.08
CA VAL A 401 4.33 -13.16 -9.20
C VAL A 401 3.51 -14.06 -8.30
N LEU A 402 2.54 -13.47 -7.59
CA LEU A 402 1.55 -14.17 -6.78
C LEU A 402 0.16 -13.66 -7.11
N THR A 403 -0.77 -14.56 -7.31
CA THR A 403 -2.19 -14.30 -7.59
C THR A 403 -3.08 -15.19 -6.71
N GLY A 404 -4.39 -15.20 -6.96
CA GLY A 404 -5.33 -16.07 -6.24
C GLY A 404 -5.76 -15.55 -4.87
N PHE A 405 -5.49 -14.29 -4.55
CA PHE A 405 -5.91 -13.66 -3.30
C PHE A 405 -7.41 -13.34 -3.25
N LEU A 406 -8.12 -13.45 -4.36
CA LEU A 406 -9.58 -13.39 -4.41
C LEU A 406 -10.15 -14.79 -4.65
N SER A 407 -11.21 -15.13 -3.91
CA SER A 407 -12.01 -16.31 -4.15
C SER A 407 -12.78 -16.20 -5.48
N PRO A 408 -13.29 -17.32 -6.04
CA PRO A 408 -14.19 -17.27 -7.20
C PRO A 408 -15.45 -16.45 -6.96
N ASN A 409 -15.88 -16.29 -5.72
CA ASN A 409 -17.05 -15.48 -5.33
C ASN A 409 -16.70 -14.01 -5.10
N GLY A 410 -15.40 -13.65 -5.17
CA GLY A 410 -14.91 -12.28 -4.97
C GLY A 410 -14.64 -11.90 -3.52
N ASP A 411 -14.63 -12.84 -2.57
CA ASP A 411 -14.12 -12.61 -1.22
C ASP A 411 -12.60 -12.52 -1.23
N ALA A 412 -12.01 -11.76 -0.32
CA ALA A 412 -10.55 -11.71 -0.16
C ALA A 412 -10.09 -12.86 0.77
N TYR A 413 -9.30 -13.79 0.22
CA TYR A 413 -8.54 -14.74 1.00
C TYR A 413 -7.34 -14.09 1.66
N GLY A 414 -6.75 -13.10 0.98
CA GLY A 414 -5.61 -12.34 1.43
C GLY A 414 -5.50 -11.01 0.69
N ARG A 415 -4.59 -10.15 1.20
CA ARG A 415 -4.24 -8.86 0.58
C ARG A 415 -2.74 -8.60 0.76
N PRO A 416 -1.93 -8.65 -0.31
CA PRO A 416 -0.50 -8.37 -0.22
C PRO A 416 -0.24 -6.92 0.16
N VAL A 417 0.68 -6.69 1.11
CA VAL A 417 1.11 -5.35 1.54
C VAL A 417 2.61 -5.18 1.36
N GLY A 418 3.38 -5.42 2.40
CA GLY A 418 4.83 -5.31 2.38
C GLY A 418 5.46 -6.46 1.61
N VAL A 419 6.50 -6.16 0.86
CA VAL A 419 7.35 -7.13 0.17
C VAL A 419 8.81 -6.89 0.56
N ALA A 420 9.57 -7.97 0.75
CA ALA A 420 10.99 -7.91 1.09
C ALA A 420 11.72 -9.11 0.48
N LEU A 421 13.04 -9.03 0.37
CA LEU A 421 13.87 -10.19 0.05
C LEU A 421 14.50 -10.73 1.33
N ASP A 422 14.40 -12.04 1.55
CA ASP A 422 15.13 -12.67 2.65
C ASP A 422 16.64 -12.68 2.36
N LYS A 423 17.45 -13.04 3.36
CA LYS A 423 18.90 -13.10 3.24
C LYS A 423 19.39 -14.06 2.13
N GLY A 424 18.59 -15.06 1.79
CA GLY A 424 18.87 -16.02 0.71
C GLY A 424 18.42 -15.51 -0.67
N GLY A 425 17.65 -14.42 -0.72
CA GLY A 425 17.09 -13.82 -1.94
C GLY A 425 15.73 -14.39 -2.34
N ALA A 426 15.01 -15.08 -1.45
CA ALA A 426 13.60 -15.41 -1.67
C ALA A 426 12.72 -14.18 -1.42
N LEU A 427 11.59 -14.10 -2.11
CA LEU A 427 10.61 -13.04 -1.89
C LEU A 427 9.73 -13.38 -0.70
N LEU A 428 9.62 -12.44 0.23
CA LEU A 428 8.68 -12.46 1.34
C LEU A 428 7.54 -11.49 1.07
N VAL A 429 6.32 -11.88 1.43
CA VAL A 429 5.10 -11.09 1.21
C VAL A 429 4.25 -11.12 2.48
N ALA A 430 4.01 -9.94 3.07
CA ALA A 430 3.05 -9.78 4.15
C ALA A 430 1.62 -9.76 3.59
N ASP A 431 0.74 -10.52 4.21
CA ASP A 431 -0.67 -10.68 3.83
C ASP A 431 -1.54 -10.38 5.05
N ASP A 432 -2.10 -9.18 5.12
CA ASP A 432 -2.79 -8.68 6.32
C ASP A 432 -4.14 -9.36 6.56
N VAL A 433 -4.90 -9.68 5.52
CA VAL A 433 -6.17 -10.42 5.63
C VAL A 433 -5.93 -11.91 5.80
N GLY A 434 -4.90 -12.44 5.16
CA GLY A 434 -4.51 -13.85 5.28
C GLY A 434 -3.78 -14.16 6.59
N ASN A 435 -3.40 -13.16 7.39
CA ASN A 435 -2.64 -13.32 8.64
C ASN A 435 -1.37 -14.16 8.47
N ALA A 436 -0.67 -13.97 7.35
CA ALA A 436 0.47 -14.77 6.95
C ALA A 436 1.62 -13.94 6.39
N VAL A 437 2.82 -14.50 6.45
CA VAL A 437 3.95 -14.09 5.62
C VAL A 437 4.25 -15.24 4.67
N TRP A 438 4.11 -14.97 3.37
CA TRP A 438 4.40 -15.91 2.30
C TRP A 438 5.85 -15.83 1.87
N ARG A 439 6.46 -16.97 1.51
CA ARG A 439 7.80 -17.06 0.97
C ARG A 439 7.78 -17.71 -0.41
N VAL A 440 8.36 -17.04 -1.41
CA VAL A 440 8.40 -17.47 -2.82
C VAL A 440 9.82 -17.78 -3.23
N THR A 441 10.02 -18.95 -3.82
CA THR A 441 11.30 -19.40 -4.36
C THR A 441 11.12 -20.06 -5.73
N ALA A 442 12.20 -20.34 -6.46
CA ALA A 442 12.13 -21.19 -7.61
C ALA A 442 11.60 -22.58 -7.26
N SER A 443 10.83 -23.17 -8.17
CA SER A 443 10.51 -24.59 -8.12
C SER A 443 11.78 -25.41 -8.22
N SER A 444 11.94 -26.43 -7.37
CA SER A 444 12.98 -27.43 -7.60
C SER A 444 12.81 -28.04 -9.00
N PRO A 445 13.89 -28.26 -9.78
CA PRO A 445 13.76 -28.99 -11.02
C PRO A 445 13.07 -30.33 -10.77
N ALA A 446 12.06 -30.66 -11.59
CA ALA A 446 11.47 -32.01 -11.50
C ALA A 446 12.62 -33.05 -11.63
N PRO A 447 12.63 -34.12 -10.79
CA PRO A 447 13.62 -35.17 -10.96
C PRO A 447 13.58 -35.63 -12.41
N ALA A 448 14.72 -35.67 -13.08
CA ALA A 448 14.82 -36.17 -14.43
C ALA A 448 14.19 -37.56 -14.45
N ALA A 449 13.17 -37.75 -15.29
CA ALA A 449 12.59 -39.08 -15.49
C ALA A 449 13.71 -40.03 -15.90
N GLN A 450 14.01 -41.01 -15.04
CA GLN A 450 14.95 -42.08 -15.30
C GLN A 450 14.38 -43.09 -16.29
#